data_dc1502da0f6e43ed224ed829c1151735
#
_entry.id   dc1502da0f6e43ed224ed829c1151735
#
_cell.length_a   1.000
_cell.length_b   1.000
_cell.length_c   1.000
_cell.angle_alpha   90.00
_cell.angle_beta   90.00
_cell.angle_gamma   90.00
#
_symmetry.space_group_name_H-M   'P 1'
#
loop_
_entity.id
_entity.type
_entity.pdbx_description
1 polymer ?
#
loop_
_entity_poly.entity_id
_entity_poly.type
_entity_poly.pdbx_seq_one_letter_code
_entity_poly.pdbx_strand_id
1 'polypeptide(L)'
;MHFSCATILLSILALSTAAPAGLKAKRASVLTAQSYADFQVSDGVAGNALAEVNAKFPIDQTDLANVSDADLQIIQDARVVAEDAETGTGGFNDEIAAAGDGNTTALQNGKIKNKVLKLQLEVLGLQIEA
;
A
#
# COMPACT_ATOMS: atom_id res chain seq x y z
N MET A 1 13.83 20.26 31.53
CA MET A 1 14.05 19.38 30.48
C MET A 1 12.84 18.74 29.96
N HIS A 2 12.21 17.92 30.71
CA HIS A 2 11.05 17.21 30.24
C HIS A 2 9.86 18.09 29.98
N PHE A 3 9.78 19.15 30.72
CA PHE A 3 8.67 20.06 30.57
C PHE A 3 8.64 20.72 29.22
N SER A 4 9.81 20.96 28.67
CA SER A 4 9.89 21.55 27.35
C SER A 4 9.19 20.72 26.31
N CYS A 5 9.35 19.43 26.39
CA CYS A 5 8.71 18.54 25.44
C CYS A 5 7.21 18.60 25.55
N ALA A 6 6.69 18.60 26.75
CA ALA A 6 5.26 18.67 26.94
C ALA A 6 4.68 19.99 26.41
N THR A 7 5.40 21.07 26.66
CA THR A 7 4.98 22.36 26.17
C THR A 7 4.94 22.41 24.66
N ILE A 8 5.95 21.83 24.03
CA ILE A 8 6.02 21.79 22.58
C ILE A 8 4.83 21.02 22.03
N LEU A 9 4.49 19.91 22.64
CA LEU A 9 3.35 19.11 22.18
C LEU A 9 2.06 19.88 22.25
N LEU A 10 1.86 20.63 23.31
CA LEU A 10 0.67 21.45 23.42
C LEU A 10 0.60 22.51 22.34
N SER A 11 1.74 23.10 22.02
CA SER A 11 1.79 24.07 20.98
C SER A 11 1.39 23.52 19.64
N ILE A 12 1.83 22.31 19.34
CA ILE A 12 1.49 21.62 18.11
C ILE A 12 -0.01 21.37 18.03
N LEU A 13 -0.59 20.93 19.12
CA LEU A 13 -2.03 20.72 19.15
C LEU A 13 -2.79 22.00 18.90
N ALA A 14 -2.34 23.09 19.49
CA ALA A 14 -2.98 24.36 19.27
C ALA A 14 -2.96 24.76 17.80
N LEU A 15 -1.85 24.51 17.13
CA LEU A 15 -1.77 24.76 15.71
C LEU A 15 -2.73 23.93 14.92
N SER A 16 -2.91 22.67 15.28
CA SER A 16 -3.86 21.82 14.60
C SER A 16 -5.27 22.34 14.72
N THR A 17 -5.64 22.79 15.90
CA THR A 17 -6.99 23.31 16.10
C THR A 17 -7.20 24.66 15.43
N ALA A 18 -6.13 25.35 15.15
CA ALA A 18 -6.21 26.61 14.45
C ALA A 18 -6.36 26.46 12.94
N ALA A 19 -6.39 25.26 12.44
CA ALA A 19 -6.58 25.01 11.01
C ALA A 19 -7.84 25.72 10.54
N PRO A 20 -7.82 26.29 9.34
CA PRO A 20 -8.96 27.05 8.84
C PRO A 20 -10.24 26.25 8.83
N ALA A 21 -11.30 26.88 9.20
CA ALA A 21 -12.61 26.27 9.07
C ALA A 21 -12.88 26.02 7.58
N GLY A 22 -13.50 24.92 7.29
CA GLY A 22 -13.79 24.54 5.92
C GLY A 22 -12.76 23.61 5.31
N LEU A 23 -11.56 23.55 5.86
CA LEU A 23 -10.63 22.53 5.47
C LEU A 23 -10.89 21.28 6.27
N LYS A 24 -11.22 20.22 5.54
CA LYS A 24 -11.50 18.97 6.19
C LYS A 24 -10.18 18.30 6.57
N ALA A 25 -10.00 18.01 7.83
CA ALA A 25 -8.81 17.31 8.26
C ALA A 25 -8.85 15.88 7.74
N LYS A 26 -7.74 15.44 7.17
CA LYS A 26 -7.61 14.06 6.74
C LYS A 26 -7.50 13.14 7.95
N ARG A 27 -7.88 11.89 7.76
CA ARG A 27 -7.80 10.91 8.82
C ARG A 27 -6.34 10.66 9.22
N ALA A 28 -6.15 10.11 10.40
CA ALA A 28 -4.85 9.65 10.80
C ALA A 28 -4.40 8.51 9.89
N SER A 29 -3.08 8.37 9.76
CA SER A 29 -2.51 7.28 8.98
C SER A 29 -2.86 5.93 9.61
N VAL A 30 -3.29 4.99 8.77
CA VAL A 30 -3.62 3.63 9.21
C VAL A 30 -2.65 2.60 8.63
N LEU A 31 -1.83 2.99 7.66
CA LEU A 31 -0.86 2.10 7.06
C LEU A 31 0.52 2.36 7.65
N THR A 32 1.37 1.34 7.60
CA THR A 32 2.78 1.46 7.91
C THR A 32 3.57 0.94 6.74
N ALA A 33 4.74 1.54 6.49
CA ALA A 33 5.62 1.07 5.45
C ALA A 33 6.09 -0.35 5.79
N GLN A 34 6.00 -1.25 4.82
CA GLN A 34 6.38 -2.65 4.99
C GLN A 34 7.22 -3.11 3.81
N SER A 35 7.97 -4.19 4.02
CA SER A 35 8.68 -4.82 2.91
C SER A 35 7.69 -5.58 2.02
N TYR A 36 8.11 -5.87 0.79
CA TYR A 36 7.28 -6.66 -0.11
C TYR A 36 6.92 -8.02 0.50
N ALA A 37 7.85 -8.64 1.21
CA ALA A 37 7.61 -9.92 1.86
C ALA A 37 6.43 -9.86 2.82
N ASP A 38 6.22 -8.71 3.46
CA ASP A 38 5.14 -8.54 4.43
C ASP A 38 3.80 -8.22 3.79
N PHE A 39 3.78 -7.49 2.67
CA PHE A 39 2.51 -7.10 2.05
C PHE A 39 2.15 -7.88 0.80
N GLN A 40 3.01 -8.75 0.31
CA GLN A 40 2.72 -9.53 -0.90
C GLN A 40 1.55 -10.49 -0.68
N VAL A 41 0.88 -10.82 -1.78
CA VAL A 41 -0.23 -11.77 -1.77
C VAL A 41 0.00 -12.93 -2.75
N SER A 42 1.24 -13.16 -3.13
CA SER A 42 1.63 -14.04 -4.24
C SER A 42 1.93 -15.47 -3.79
N ASP A 43 1.06 -16.05 -2.98
CA ASP A 43 1.29 -17.36 -2.38
C ASP A 43 1.05 -18.54 -3.31
N GLY A 44 0.68 -18.33 -4.55
CA GLY A 44 0.46 -19.41 -5.50
C GLY A 44 -0.93 -20.04 -5.46
N VAL A 45 -1.78 -19.60 -4.54
CA VAL A 45 -3.17 -20.06 -4.44
C VAL A 45 -4.10 -18.98 -4.99
N ALA A 46 -4.79 -19.29 -6.08
CA ALA A 46 -5.66 -18.34 -6.74
C ALA A 46 -7.03 -18.24 -6.06
N GLY A 47 -7.74 -17.16 -6.35
CA GLY A 47 -9.16 -17.02 -6.02
C GLY A 47 -9.51 -15.91 -5.05
N ASN A 48 -8.60 -15.46 -4.22
CA ASN A 48 -8.90 -14.46 -3.18
C ASN A 48 -7.98 -13.25 -3.22
N ALA A 49 -7.35 -12.99 -4.34
CA ALA A 49 -6.30 -11.96 -4.42
C ALA A 49 -6.79 -10.59 -3.96
N LEU A 50 -7.93 -10.13 -4.44
CA LEU A 50 -8.41 -8.81 -4.07
C LEU A 50 -8.70 -8.68 -2.57
N ALA A 51 -9.32 -9.70 -1.99
CA ALA A 51 -9.58 -9.70 -0.55
C ALA A 51 -8.28 -9.67 0.25
N GLU A 52 -7.28 -10.40 -0.22
CA GLU A 52 -5.96 -10.41 0.42
C GLU A 52 -5.26 -9.06 0.33
N VAL A 53 -5.35 -8.39 -0.82
CA VAL A 53 -4.80 -7.04 -0.99
C VAL A 53 -5.50 -6.07 -0.04
N ASN A 54 -6.82 -6.12 0.04
CA ASN A 54 -7.57 -5.23 0.91
C ASN A 54 -7.25 -5.47 2.39
N ALA A 55 -6.93 -6.69 2.76
CA ALA A 55 -6.50 -7.00 4.12
C ALA A 55 -5.12 -6.42 4.44
N LYS A 56 -4.23 -6.40 3.45
CA LYS A 56 -2.89 -5.82 3.62
C LYS A 56 -2.89 -4.29 3.61
N PHE A 57 -3.85 -3.71 2.91
CA PHE A 57 -3.99 -2.25 2.78
C PHE A 57 -5.42 -1.87 3.20
N PRO A 58 -5.70 -1.88 4.51
CA PRO A 58 -7.07 -1.69 5.01
C PRO A 58 -7.49 -0.22 4.99
N ILE A 59 -7.71 0.30 3.80
CA ILE A 59 -8.19 1.66 3.57
C ILE A 59 -9.72 1.66 3.51
N ASP A 60 -10.33 2.64 4.14
CA ASP A 60 -11.78 2.84 4.04
C ASP A 60 -12.10 3.40 2.65
N GLN A 61 -12.54 2.52 1.76
CA GLN A 61 -12.81 2.91 0.38
C GLN A 61 -14.10 3.71 0.21
N THR A 62 -14.87 3.87 1.28
CA THR A 62 -16.07 4.71 1.24
C THR A 62 -15.75 6.18 1.50
N ASP A 63 -14.52 6.49 1.88
CA ASP A 63 -14.15 7.86 2.25
C ASP A 63 -12.70 8.14 1.80
N LEU A 64 -12.44 7.93 0.52
CA LEU A 64 -11.08 8.06 -0.02
C LEU A 64 -10.54 9.49 0.03
N ALA A 65 -11.43 10.48 0.00
CA ALA A 65 -11.01 11.88 0.05
C ALA A 65 -10.29 12.25 1.35
N ASN A 66 -10.51 11.50 2.41
CA ASN A 66 -9.91 11.77 3.72
C ASN A 66 -8.75 10.84 4.07
N VAL A 67 -8.27 10.06 3.12
CA VAL A 67 -7.06 9.23 3.32
C VAL A 67 -5.86 10.16 3.50
N SER A 68 -5.01 9.87 4.48
CA SER A 68 -3.85 10.70 4.77
C SER A 68 -2.84 10.68 3.62
N ASP A 69 -2.06 11.75 3.52
CA ASP A 69 -0.99 11.82 2.52
C ASP A 69 0.06 10.74 2.77
N ALA A 70 0.31 10.40 4.02
CA ALA A 70 1.25 9.34 4.36
C ALA A 70 0.76 7.99 3.86
N ASP A 71 -0.53 7.69 4.02
CA ASP A 71 -1.09 6.45 3.50
C ASP A 71 -1.04 6.41 1.98
N LEU A 72 -1.36 7.52 1.33
CA LEU A 72 -1.25 7.60 -0.14
C LEU A 72 0.18 7.31 -0.61
N GLN A 73 1.17 7.87 0.07
CA GLN A 73 2.56 7.64 -0.30
C GLN A 73 2.93 6.15 -0.14
N ILE A 74 2.48 5.52 0.93
CA ILE A 74 2.73 4.09 1.15
C ILE A 74 2.11 3.27 0.02
N ILE A 75 0.89 3.59 -0.39
CA ILE A 75 0.20 2.91 -1.49
C ILE A 75 0.98 3.07 -2.80
N GLN A 76 1.40 4.28 -3.10
CA GLN A 76 2.15 4.56 -4.32
C GLN A 76 3.50 3.85 -4.35
N ASP A 77 4.21 3.85 -3.23
CA ASP A 77 5.50 3.17 -3.13
C ASP A 77 5.34 1.66 -3.25
N ALA A 78 4.31 1.10 -2.61
CA ALA A 78 4.04 -0.33 -2.68
C ALA A 78 3.71 -0.76 -4.11
N ARG A 79 3.01 0.08 -4.87
CA ARG A 79 2.72 -0.21 -6.27
C ARG A 79 4.01 -0.37 -7.09
N VAL A 80 4.95 0.52 -6.89
CA VAL A 80 6.23 0.44 -7.59
C VAL A 80 6.98 -0.85 -7.23
N VAL A 81 7.00 -1.18 -5.96
CA VAL A 81 7.64 -2.41 -5.49
C VAL A 81 6.96 -3.65 -6.10
N ALA A 82 5.63 -3.64 -6.19
CA ALA A 82 4.91 -4.75 -6.81
C ALA A 82 5.23 -4.89 -8.30
N GLU A 83 5.39 -3.76 -9.01
CA GLU A 83 5.82 -3.79 -10.41
C GLU A 83 7.20 -4.41 -10.54
N ASP A 84 8.13 -4.02 -9.69
CA ASP A 84 9.49 -4.58 -9.70
C ASP A 84 9.49 -6.07 -9.38
N ALA A 85 8.57 -6.53 -8.55
CA ALA A 85 8.46 -7.96 -8.23
C ALA A 85 8.09 -8.79 -9.46
N GLU A 86 7.39 -8.21 -10.42
CA GLU A 86 7.06 -8.90 -11.66
C GLU A 86 8.18 -8.78 -12.69
N THR A 87 8.64 -7.56 -12.95
CA THR A 87 9.46 -7.25 -14.10
C THR A 87 10.94 -7.06 -13.76
N GLY A 88 11.27 -6.88 -12.49
CA GLY A 88 12.65 -6.67 -12.06
C GLY A 88 13.47 -7.94 -12.12
N THR A 89 14.77 -7.79 -11.96
CA THR A 89 15.72 -8.91 -11.97
C THR A 89 15.38 -9.89 -10.84
N GLY A 90 15.21 -11.16 -11.19
CA GLY A 90 14.82 -12.19 -10.23
C GLY A 90 13.34 -12.17 -9.87
N GLY A 91 12.53 -11.35 -10.53
CA GLY A 91 11.10 -11.31 -10.30
C GLY A 91 10.35 -12.45 -10.98
N PHE A 92 9.02 -12.35 -10.97
CA PHE A 92 8.17 -13.43 -11.48
C PHE A 92 8.46 -13.81 -12.92
N ASN A 93 8.69 -12.82 -13.78
CA ASN A 93 8.97 -13.13 -15.18
C ASN A 93 10.26 -13.93 -15.34
N ASP A 94 11.28 -13.56 -14.61
CA ASP A 94 12.56 -14.28 -14.65
C ASP A 94 12.44 -15.68 -14.07
N GLU A 95 11.71 -15.83 -12.97
CA GLU A 95 11.53 -17.13 -12.34
C GLU A 95 10.74 -18.09 -13.21
N ILE A 96 9.69 -17.59 -13.87
CA ILE A 96 8.90 -18.40 -14.78
C ILE A 96 9.75 -18.84 -15.97
N ALA A 97 10.55 -17.95 -16.53
CA ALA A 97 11.44 -18.27 -17.62
C ALA A 97 12.50 -19.31 -17.20
N ALA A 98 13.02 -19.17 -15.99
CA ALA A 98 14.03 -20.10 -15.47
C ALA A 98 13.45 -21.49 -15.20
N ALA A 99 12.16 -21.60 -14.90
CA ALA A 99 11.51 -22.88 -14.66
C ALA A 99 11.37 -23.70 -15.96
N GLY A 100 11.40 -23.04 -17.12
CA GLY A 100 11.33 -23.71 -18.42
C GLY A 100 10.05 -24.55 -18.55
N ASP A 101 10.22 -25.85 -18.80
CA ASP A 101 9.08 -26.77 -18.97
C ASP A 101 8.57 -27.32 -17.64
N GLY A 102 9.11 -26.88 -16.52
CA GLY A 102 8.66 -27.32 -15.20
C GLY A 102 7.26 -26.83 -14.88
N ASN A 103 6.73 -27.31 -13.75
CA ASN A 103 5.41 -26.87 -13.31
C ASN A 103 5.47 -25.42 -12.80
N THR A 104 4.89 -24.51 -13.56
CA THR A 104 4.87 -23.09 -13.22
C THR A 104 3.54 -22.62 -12.68
N THR A 105 2.60 -23.52 -12.38
CA THR A 105 1.25 -23.12 -11.96
C THR A 105 1.28 -22.19 -10.75
N ALA A 106 2.04 -22.54 -9.71
CA ALA A 106 2.14 -21.68 -8.53
C ALA A 106 2.78 -20.34 -8.84
N LEU A 107 3.83 -20.31 -9.68
CA LEU A 107 4.47 -19.07 -10.10
C LEU A 107 3.52 -18.20 -10.94
N GLN A 108 2.78 -18.82 -11.84
CA GLN A 108 1.80 -18.08 -12.64
C GLN A 108 0.68 -17.50 -11.77
N ASN A 109 0.17 -18.28 -10.83
CA ASN A 109 -0.83 -17.78 -9.89
C ASN A 109 -0.28 -16.65 -9.06
N GLY A 110 0.95 -16.79 -8.57
CA GLY A 110 1.61 -15.73 -7.80
C GLY A 110 1.78 -14.45 -8.61
N LYS A 111 2.18 -14.58 -9.86
CA LYS A 111 2.32 -13.44 -10.77
C LYS A 111 0.98 -12.73 -10.97
N ILE A 112 -0.09 -13.49 -11.21
CA ILE A 112 -1.42 -12.92 -11.41
C ILE A 112 -1.89 -12.22 -10.14
N LYS A 113 -1.69 -12.82 -8.98
CA LYS A 113 -2.04 -12.20 -7.72
C LYS A 113 -1.25 -10.93 -7.48
N ASN A 114 0.02 -10.93 -7.85
CA ASN A 114 0.85 -9.72 -7.77
C ASN A 114 0.32 -8.62 -8.70
N LYS A 115 -0.21 -8.99 -9.86
CA LYS A 115 -0.87 -8.01 -10.74
C LYS A 115 -2.12 -7.43 -10.08
N VAL A 116 -2.90 -8.24 -9.39
CA VAL A 116 -4.05 -7.73 -8.66
C VAL A 116 -3.59 -6.74 -7.58
N LEU A 117 -2.55 -7.06 -6.85
CA LEU A 117 -1.95 -6.16 -5.87
C LEU A 117 -1.56 -4.83 -6.52
N LYS A 118 -0.78 -4.88 -7.58
CA LYS A 118 -0.30 -3.70 -8.28
C LYS A 118 -1.47 -2.84 -8.78
N LEU A 119 -2.40 -3.45 -9.48
CA LEU A 119 -3.52 -2.72 -10.08
C LEU A 119 -4.46 -2.14 -9.03
N GLN A 120 -4.72 -2.86 -7.95
CA GLN A 120 -5.55 -2.34 -6.88
C GLN A 120 -4.89 -1.14 -6.20
N LEU A 121 -3.59 -1.21 -5.96
CA LEU A 121 -2.87 -0.08 -5.38
C LEU A 121 -2.86 1.12 -6.32
N GLU A 122 -2.73 0.87 -7.62
CA GLU A 122 -2.79 1.94 -8.61
C GLU A 122 -4.16 2.61 -8.62
N VAL A 123 -5.23 1.81 -8.64
CA VAL A 123 -6.60 2.33 -8.61
C VAL A 123 -6.84 3.13 -7.34
N LEU A 124 -6.47 2.60 -6.18
CA LEU A 124 -6.62 3.32 -4.91
C LEU A 124 -5.87 4.64 -4.93
N GLY A 125 -4.63 4.63 -5.40
CA GLY A 125 -3.84 5.86 -5.48
C GLY A 125 -4.51 6.91 -6.35
N LEU A 126 -4.99 6.52 -7.51
CA LEU A 126 -5.67 7.44 -8.42
C LEU A 126 -6.98 7.96 -7.84
N GLN A 127 -7.73 7.10 -7.18
CA GLN A 127 -9.00 7.50 -6.56
C GLN A 127 -8.78 8.45 -5.38
N ILE A 128 -7.72 8.25 -4.61
CA ILE A 128 -7.39 9.13 -3.50
C ILE A 128 -6.96 10.50 -4.01
N GLU A 129 -6.22 10.53 -5.10
CA GLU A 129 -5.75 11.78 -5.70
C GLU A 129 -6.85 12.57 -6.41
N ALA A 130 -7.92 11.94 -6.78
CA ALA A 130 -8.97 12.55 -7.59
C ALA A 130 -9.75 13.67 -6.87
#